data_6af1beb72d3bc1eadcf733bdaf1903df
#
_entry.id   6af1beb72d3bc1eadcf733bdaf1903df
#
_cell.length_a   1.000
_cell.length_b   1.000
_cell.length_c   1.000
_cell.angle_alpha   90.00
_cell.angle_beta   90.00
_cell.angle_gamma   90.00
#
_symmetry.space_group_name_H-M   'P 1'
#
loop_
_entity.id
_entity.type
_entity.pdbx_description
1 polymer ?
#
loop_
_entity_poly.entity_id
_entity_poly.type
_entity_poly.pdbx_seq_one_letter_code
_entity_poly.pdbx_strand_id
1 'polypeptide(L)'
;MSFPEVGLSCSSPASSGGDRRSIPVLGMGTGVLPFTPDQRAKMKLAILQAIELGYRHFDTATLYLSEEALGEAVAEALQAGLISSRAELFITSKLWCSDAHRDLVLPAIRQSLRNLKLDYLDLYLIHWPMSLKPGELSFPIKSDDILPLDLRQVWEAMEECQRLGLTKSIGVSNFTRKKIVELLDIARIPPTVNRVELNPVWQQNKLREFCEEKGIHVTAYSPLGGQSSSLGRNLVLESQVLKDIAEAKGKTVAQVSLRWIYEQGVSMVVKTLNKERIEENTKIFDWELSDEDRHKISQMPQYKRFYIFLSHGDMFLIKKIEDKNNY
;
A
#
# COMPACT_ATOMS: atom_id res chain seq x y z
N MET A 1 0.49 22.51 -5.89
CA MET A 1 1.82 21.90 -6.10
C MET A 1 1.60 20.43 -6.41
N SER A 2 2.25 19.86 -7.44
CA SER A 2 2.21 18.41 -7.69
C SER A 2 3.38 17.76 -6.95
N PHE A 3 3.12 16.63 -6.28
CA PHE A 3 4.20 15.83 -5.70
C PHE A 3 5.01 15.12 -6.79
N PRO A 4 6.27 14.75 -6.52
CA PRO A 4 7.03 13.89 -7.42
C PRO A 4 6.30 12.58 -7.71
N GLU A 5 6.52 12.05 -8.92
CA GLU A 5 5.97 10.78 -9.37
C GLU A 5 7.07 9.83 -9.80
N VAL A 6 6.81 8.53 -9.67
CA VAL A 6 7.70 7.47 -10.15
C VAL A 6 7.01 6.76 -11.30
N GLY A 7 7.74 6.57 -12.40
CA GLY A 7 7.24 5.80 -13.56
C GLY A 7 7.04 4.33 -13.18
N LEU A 8 5.91 3.78 -13.57
CA LEU A 8 5.62 2.35 -13.43
C LEU A 8 5.99 1.64 -14.75
N SER A 9 6.69 0.51 -14.63
CA SER A 9 7.02 -0.31 -15.79
C SER A 9 5.75 -0.89 -16.41
N CYS A 10 5.46 -0.59 -17.67
CA CYS A 10 4.35 -1.18 -18.41
C CYS A 10 4.88 -2.34 -19.25
N SER A 11 4.53 -3.56 -18.89
CA SER A 11 4.90 -4.77 -19.61
C SER A 11 3.81 -5.25 -20.59
N SER A 12 2.99 -4.35 -21.14
CA SER A 12 2.06 -4.70 -22.21
C SER A 12 2.60 -4.25 -23.57
N PRO A 13 2.82 -5.19 -24.53
CA PRO A 13 3.28 -4.83 -25.88
C PRO A 13 2.23 -4.11 -26.74
N ALA A 14 1.04 -3.83 -26.23
CA ALA A 14 -0.10 -3.34 -27.01
C ALA A 14 -0.34 -1.82 -26.92
N SER A 15 0.46 -1.03 -26.21
CA SER A 15 0.33 0.44 -26.21
C SER A 15 1.49 1.09 -26.97
N SER A 16 1.36 1.14 -28.30
CA SER A 16 2.20 1.96 -29.18
C SER A 16 1.96 3.47 -29.06
N GLY A 17 1.36 3.93 -27.99
CA GLY A 17 1.17 5.32 -27.63
C GLY A 17 1.61 5.53 -26.19
N GLY A 18 2.73 6.24 -26.00
CA GLY A 18 3.51 6.49 -24.80
C GLY A 18 2.79 6.89 -23.50
N ASP A 19 1.84 6.12 -23.03
CA ASP A 19 1.21 6.32 -21.73
C ASP A 19 2.10 5.72 -20.63
N ARG A 20 3.17 6.45 -20.26
CA ARG A 20 3.99 6.15 -19.09
C ARG A 20 3.10 6.36 -17.86
N ARG A 21 2.61 5.26 -17.32
CA ARG A 21 1.90 5.32 -16.04
C ARG A 21 2.88 5.72 -14.95
N SER A 22 2.48 6.65 -14.12
CA SER A 22 3.26 7.09 -12.96
C SER A 22 2.42 6.97 -11.70
N ILE A 23 3.09 6.82 -10.56
CA ILE A 23 2.47 6.81 -9.23
C ILE A 23 3.03 7.97 -8.41
N PRO A 24 2.19 8.84 -7.83
CA PRO A 24 2.67 9.87 -6.92
C PRO A 24 3.35 9.23 -5.71
N VAL A 25 4.56 9.70 -5.36
CA VAL A 25 5.39 9.08 -4.31
C VAL A 25 4.77 9.16 -2.92
N LEU A 26 3.99 10.21 -2.64
CA LEU A 26 3.29 10.38 -1.38
C LEU A 26 1.79 10.16 -1.58
N GLY A 27 1.25 9.15 -0.92
CA GLY A 27 -0.15 8.80 -0.92
C GLY A 27 -0.76 8.81 0.48
N MET A 28 -2.09 8.89 0.53
CA MET A 28 -2.87 8.74 1.75
C MET A 28 -3.46 7.34 1.83
N GLY A 29 -3.16 6.61 2.93
CA GLY A 29 -3.81 5.34 3.26
C GLY A 29 -5.12 5.56 4.03
N THR A 30 -6.12 4.71 3.78
CA THR A 30 -7.45 4.80 4.41
C THR A 30 -7.74 3.67 5.42
N GLY A 31 -6.76 2.79 5.68
CA GLY A 31 -6.93 1.64 6.59
C GLY A 31 -7.14 2.06 8.04
N VAL A 32 -8.36 1.89 8.56
CA VAL A 32 -8.74 2.07 9.98
C VAL A 32 -9.62 0.88 10.36
N LEU A 33 -9.29 0.20 11.46
CA LEU A 33 -10.10 -0.89 11.99
C LEU A 33 -10.31 -0.70 13.50
N PRO A 34 -11.56 -0.87 14.00
CA PRO A 34 -12.80 -1.04 13.26
C PRO A 34 -13.22 0.24 12.53
N PHE A 35 -13.93 0.13 11.39
CA PHE A 35 -14.43 1.27 10.64
C PHE A 35 -15.87 1.58 11.07
N THR A 36 -16.05 2.64 11.81
CA THR A 36 -17.35 3.07 12.34
C THR A 36 -17.97 4.20 11.48
N PRO A 37 -19.29 4.48 11.57
CA PRO A 37 -19.90 5.60 10.87
C PRO A 37 -19.25 6.97 11.16
N ASP A 38 -18.82 7.21 12.39
CA ASP A 38 -18.09 8.42 12.78
C ASP A 38 -16.73 8.50 12.08
N GLN A 39 -16.02 7.36 11.97
CA GLN A 39 -14.77 7.29 11.24
C GLN A 39 -14.95 7.49 9.72
N ARG A 40 -16.11 7.09 9.15
CA ARG A 40 -16.43 7.35 7.74
C ARG A 40 -16.45 8.84 7.44
N ALA A 41 -17.17 9.64 8.25
CA ALA A 41 -17.25 11.09 8.05
C ALA A 41 -15.87 11.76 8.22
N LYS A 42 -15.12 11.38 9.25
CA LYS A 42 -13.74 11.88 9.48
C LYS A 42 -12.79 11.49 8.35
N MET A 43 -12.89 10.28 7.82
CA MET A 43 -12.09 9.81 6.70
C MET A 43 -12.38 10.61 5.44
N LYS A 44 -13.65 10.79 5.10
CA LYS A 44 -14.07 11.61 3.95
C LYS A 44 -13.50 13.03 4.05
N LEU A 45 -13.64 13.70 5.20
CA LEU A 45 -13.09 15.03 5.42
C LEU A 45 -11.57 15.06 5.27
N ALA A 46 -10.86 14.09 5.85
CA ALA A 46 -9.41 14.01 5.74
C ALA A 46 -8.93 13.79 4.29
N ILE A 47 -9.68 13.00 3.49
CA ILE A 47 -9.39 12.82 2.06
C ILE A 47 -9.57 14.13 1.28
N LEU A 48 -10.64 14.89 1.54
CA LEU A 48 -10.85 16.19 0.92
C LEU A 48 -9.72 17.17 1.26
N GLN A 49 -9.32 17.25 2.52
CA GLN A 49 -8.20 18.07 2.96
C GLN A 49 -6.87 17.62 2.30
N ALA A 50 -6.66 16.33 2.12
CA ALA A 50 -5.48 15.83 1.42
C ALA A 50 -5.49 16.25 -0.06
N ILE A 51 -6.64 16.17 -0.75
CA ILE A 51 -6.80 16.64 -2.14
C ILE A 51 -6.48 18.13 -2.25
N GLU A 52 -6.99 18.97 -1.33
CA GLU A 52 -6.70 20.41 -1.25
C GLU A 52 -5.19 20.68 -1.10
N LEU A 53 -4.50 19.86 -0.32
CA LEU A 53 -3.05 19.93 -0.08
C LEU A 53 -2.20 19.33 -1.21
N GLY A 54 -2.84 18.84 -2.29
CA GLY A 54 -2.16 18.34 -3.47
C GLY A 54 -1.92 16.82 -3.49
N TYR A 55 -2.44 16.05 -2.54
CA TYR A 55 -2.42 14.59 -2.65
C TYR A 55 -3.21 14.14 -3.87
N ARG A 56 -2.61 13.20 -4.62
CA ARG A 56 -3.22 12.60 -5.80
C ARG A 56 -3.18 11.07 -5.77
N HIS A 57 -2.61 10.46 -4.73
CA HIS A 57 -2.51 9.02 -4.53
C HIS A 57 -3.29 8.61 -3.27
N PHE A 58 -4.27 7.70 -3.44
CA PHE A 58 -5.11 7.17 -2.36
C PHE A 58 -5.10 5.64 -2.38
N ASP A 59 -4.87 5.05 -1.20
CA ASP A 59 -4.78 3.60 -1.01
C ASP A 59 -5.89 3.11 -0.07
N THR A 60 -6.80 2.33 -0.61
CA THR A 60 -7.89 1.67 0.12
C THR A 60 -7.84 0.15 -0.05
N ALA A 61 -8.80 -0.56 0.48
CA ALA A 61 -9.04 -2.00 0.30
C ALA A 61 -10.47 -2.37 0.72
N THR A 62 -11.00 -3.44 0.15
CA THR A 62 -12.28 -4.04 0.60
C THR A 62 -12.29 -4.27 2.12
N LEU A 63 -11.19 -4.82 2.65
CA LEU A 63 -11.01 -5.07 4.09
C LEU A 63 -11.22 -3.82 4.96
N TYR A 64 -10.84 -2.62 4.46
CA TYR A 64 -10.85 -1.39 5.28
C TYR A 64 -12.24 -0.78 5.41
N LEU A 65 -13.20 -1.22 4.61
CA LEU A 65 -14.57 -0.68 4.55
C LEU A 65 -14.64 0.83 4.26
N SER A 66 -13.53 1.41 3.78
CA SER A 66 -13.36 2.83 3.53
C SER A 66 -13.54 3.23 2.06
N GLU A 67 -13.83 2.26 1.17
CA GLU A 67 -14.00 2.52 -0.26
C GLU A 67 -15.14 3.52 -0.55
N GLU A 68 -16.28 3.39 0.14
CA GLU A 68 -17.40 4.33 -0.04
C GLU A 68 -17.04 5.74 0.41
N ALA A 69 -16.32 5.90 1.53
CA ALA A 69 -15.89 7.21 2.01
C ALA A 69 -14.93 7.88 1.02
N LEU A 70 -14.03 7.10 0.40
CA LEU A 70 -13.14 7.59 -0.66
C LEU A 70 -13.93 7.99 -1.91
N GLY A 71 -14.88 7.16 -2.36
CA GLY A 71 -15.72 7.46 -3.51
C GLY A 71 -16.54 8.74 -3.33
N GLU A 72 -17.13 8.92 -2.14
CA GLU A 72 -17.84 10.16 -1.80
C GLU A 72 -16.95 11.39 -1.79
N ALA A 73 -15.72 11.26 -1.24
CA ALA A 73 -14.77 12.36 -1.23
C ALA A 73 -14.31 12.73 -2.65
N VAL A 74 -14.08 11.75 -3.53
CA VAL A 74 -13.74 12.00 -4.93
C VAL A 74 -14.88 12.73 -5.67
N ALA A 75 -16.12 12.29 -5.49
CA ALA A 75 -17.28 12.93 -6.10
C ALA A 75 -17.44 14.39 -5.63
N GLU A 76 -17.28 14.64 -4.33
CA GLU A 76 -17.35 15.99 -3.76
C GLU A 76 -16.18 16.88 -4.23
N ALA A 77 -14.96 16.33 -4.32
CA ALA A 77 -13.80 17.05 -4.84
C ALA A 77 -13.98 17.49 -6.30
N LEU A 78 -14.58 16.63 -7.13
CA LEU A 78 -14.96 16.98 -8.51
C LEU A 78 -16.03 18.09 -8.54
N GLN A 79 -17.07 17.96 -7.74
CA GLN A 79 -18.15 18.95 -7.67
C GLN A 79 -17.66 20.32 -7.16
N ALA A 80 -16.74 20.31 -6.19
CA ALA A 80 -16.12 21.51 -5.63
C ALA A 80 -15.00 22.11 -6.50
N GLY A 81 -14.63 21.46 -7.60
CA GLY A 81 -13.54 21.92 -8.47
C GLY A 81 -12.14 21.80 -7.87
N LEU A 82 -11.95 20.96 -6.84
CA LEU A 82 -10.64 20.66 -6.24
C LEU A 82 -9.77 19.81 -7.16
N ILE A 83 -10.41 19.05 -8.03
CA ILE A 83 -9.83 18.33 -9.16
C ILE A 83 -10.73 18.52 -10.38
N SER A 84 -10.15 18.55 -11.57
CA SER A 84 -10.89 18.73 -12.83
C SER A 84 -11.39 17.40 -13.40
N SER A 85 -10.74 16.31 -13.03
CA SER A 85 -11.02 14.97 -13.55
C SER A 85 -10.62 13.87 -12.57
N ARG A 86 -11.32 12.74 -12.60
CA ARG A 86 -10.92 11.48 -11.92
C ARG A 86 -9.51 11.05 -12.34
N ALA A 87 -9.10 11.36 -13.56
CA ALA A 87 -7.79 10.98 -14.10
C ALA A 87 -6.61 11.67 -13.39
N GLU A 88 -6.85 12.73 -12.61
CA GLU A 88 -5.80 13.33 -11.77
C GLU A 88 -5.42 12.47 -10.57
N LEU A 89 -6.26 11.49 -10.20
CA LEU A 89 -6.06 10.68 -9.02
C LEU A 89 -5.53 9.29 -9.37
N PHE A 90 -4.58 8.82 -8.58
CA PHE A 90 -4.12 7.43 -8.55
C PHE A 90 -4.80 6.71 -7.38
N ILE A 91 -5.72 5.80 -7.68
CA ILE A 91 -6.50 5.07 -6.67
C ILE A 91 -6.17 3.59 -6.70
N THR A 92 -5.73 3.08 -5.55
CA THR A 92 -5.42 1.66 -5.32
C THR A 92 -6.48 1.02 -4.43
N SER A 93 -7.01 -0.14 -4.85
CA SER A 93 -7.74 -1.05 -3.94
C SER A 93 -7.16 -2.47 -4.01
N LYS A 94 -7.69 -3.39 -3.19
CA LYS A 94 -7.08 -4.70 -2.99
C LYS A 94 -8.12 -5.80 -2.88
N LEU A 95 -7.81 -6.93 -3.54
CA LEU A 95 -8.52 -8.20 -3.40
C LEU A 95 -8.28 -8.78 -2.01
N TRP A 96 -9.34 -8.97 -1.23
CA TRP A 96 -9.22 -9.61 0.07
C TRP A 96 -9.07 -11.13 -0.07
N CYS A 97 -8.52 -11.77 0.97
CA CYS A 97 -8.18 -13.19 0.95
C CYS A 97 -9.39 -14.12 0.75
N SER A 98 -10.60 -13.77 1.25
CA SER A 98 -11.82 -14.55 1.04
C SER A 98 -12.30 -14.53 -0.42
N ASP A 99 -11.88 -13.53 -1.19
CA ASP A 99 -12.19 -13.39 -2.61
C ASP A 99 -11.03 -13.83 -3.51
N ALA A 100 -9.89 -14.26 -2.91
CA ALA A 100 -8.72 -14.72 -3.66
C ALA A 100 -8.93 -16.14 -4.22
N HIS A 101 -9.98 -16.28 -5.04
CA HIS A 101 -10.39 -17.47 -5.78
C HIS A 101 -10.75 -17.06 -7.20
N ARG A 102 -10.43 -17.90 -8.19
CA ARG A 102 -10.59 -17.60 -9.62
C ARG A 102 -11.90 -16.88 -9.95
N ASP A 103 -13.00 -17.45 -9.50
CA ASP A 103 -14.35 -17.00 -9.88
C ASP A 103 -14.84 -15.79 -9.05
N LEU A 104 -14.13 -15.44 -7.96
CA LEU A 104 -14.48 -14.33 -7.07
C LEU A 104 -13.70 -13.05 -7.35
N VAL A 105 -12.55 -13.09 -8.03
CA VAL A 105 -11.73 -11.90 -8.31
C VAL A 105 -12.50 -10.84 -9.09
N LEU A 106 -13.17 -11.24 -10.19
CA LEU A 106 -13.93 -10.31 -11.04
C LEU A 106 -15.16 -9.73 -10.32
N PRO A 107 -15.98 -10.49 -9.61
CA PRO A 107 -17.02 -9.95 -8.73
C PRO A 107 -16.48 -8.97 -7.67
N ALA A 108 -15.35 -9.29 -7.04
CA ALA A 108 -14.74 -8.46 -5.99
C ALA A 108 -14.31 -7.08 -6.51
N ILE A 109 -13.58 -7.00 -7.62
CA ILE A 109 -13.18 -5.69 -8.19
C ILE A 109 -14.41 -4.87 -8.60
N ARG A 110 -15.45 -5.52 -9.16
CA ARG A 110 -16.69 -4.83 -9.51
C ARG A 110 -17.41 -4.29 -8.27
N GLN A 111 -17.36 -5.01 -7.15
CA GLN A 111 -17.89 -4.51 -5.88
C GLN A 111 -17.10 -3.31 -5.37
N SER A 112 -15.75 -3.36 -5.40
CA SER A 112 -14.90 -2.23 -5.05
C SER A 112 -15.20 -1.00 -5.92
N LEU A 113 -15.38 -1.18 -7.23
CA LEU A 113 -15.74 -0.09 -8.15
C LEU A 113 -17.12 0.51 -7.83
N ARG A 114 -18.12 -0.33 -7.48
CA ARG A 114 -19.43 0.17 -7.01
C ARG A 114 -19.32 0.98 -5.73
N ASN A 115 -18.56 0.49 -4.75
CA ASN A 115 -18.34 1.18 -3.48
C ASN A 115 -17.66 2.55 -3.70
N LEU A 116 -16.65 2.58 -4.56
CA LEU A 116 -15.91 3.78 -4.94
C LEU A 116 -16.68 4.72 -5.90
N LYS A 117 -17.75 4.23 -6.54
CA LYS A 117 -18.48 4.94 -7.60
C LYS A 117 -17.56 5.34 -8.76
N LEU A 118 -16.67 4.44 -9.16
CA LEU A 118 -15.67 4.63 -10.21
C LEU A 118 -15.80 3.57 -11.29
N ASP A 119 -15.37 3.92 -12.51
CA ASP A 119 -15.34 3.01 -13.65
C ASP A 119 -14.07 2.14 -13.66
N TYR A 120 -12.98 2.62 -13.08
CA TYR A 120 -11.69 1.92 -13.03
C TYR A 120 -10.87 2.28 -11.80
N LEU A 121 -9.94 1.37 -11.44
CA LEU A 121 -8.84 1.61 -10.51
C LEU A 121 -7.56 1.93 -11.31
N ASP A 122 -6.62 2.64 -10.70
CA ASP A 122 -5.28 2.79 -11.27
C ASP A 122 -4.41 1.56 -10.96
N LEU A 123 -4.62 0.95 -9.78
CA LEU A 123 -3.92 -0.24 -9.34
C LEU A 123 -4.83 -1.15 -8.51
N TYR A 124 -4.85 -2.45 -8.86
CA TYR A 124 -5.51 -3.48 -8.07
C TYR A 124 -4.51 -4.51 -7.58
N LEU A 125 -4.49 -4.81 -6.28
CA LEU A 125 -3.49 -5.66 -5.65
C LEU A 125 -4.11 -6.93 -5.04
N ILE A 126 -3.42 -8.07 -5.13
CA ILE A 126 -3.66 -9.17 -4.18
C ILE A 126 -3.17 -8.70 -2.81
N HIS A 127 -4.05 -8.65 -1.80
CA HIS A 127 -3.76 -8.04 -0.50
C HIS A 127 -2.73 -8.82 0.31
N TRP A 128 -2.83 -10.16 0.31
CA TRP A 128 -1.93 -11.09 0.98
C TRP A 128 -1.71 -12.34 0.13
N PRO A 129 -0.54 -13.00 0.23
CA PRO A 129 -0.23 -14.23 -0.53
C PRO A 129 -0.90 -15.48 0.07
N MET A 130 -2.19 -15.38 0.38
CA MET A 130 -3.00 -16.47 0.94
C MET A 130 -4.45 -16.33 0.51
N SER A 131 -5.21 -17.43 0.60
CA SER A 131 -6.67 -17.45 0.47
C SER A 131 -7.32 -17.78 1.81
N LEU A 132 -8.56 -17.37 1.95
CA LEU A 132 -9.46 -17.80 3.03
C LEU A 132 -10.68 -18.51 2.42
N LYS A 133 -11.39 -19.28 3.23
CA LYS A 133 -12.72 -19.76 2.81
C LYS A 133 -13.57 -18.59 2.36
N PRO A 134 -14.29 -18.70 1.23
CA PRO A 134 -15.25 -17.69 0.81
C PRO A 134 -16.31 -17.44 1.89
N GLY A 135 -16.73 -16.19 2.05
CA GLY A 135 -17.76 -15.82 3.01
C GLY A 135 -17.52 -14.44 3.66
N GLU A 136 -18.33 -14.17 4.69
CA GLU A 136 -18.24 -12.92 5.42
C GLU A 136 -16.92 -12.77 6.20
N LEU A 137 -16.45 -11.53 6.22
CA LEU A 137 -15.24 -11.17 6.95
C LEU A 137 -15.44 -11.35 8.46
N SER A 138 -14.65 -12.21 9.08
CA SER A 138 -14.65 -12.39 10.54
C SER A 138 -13.25 -12.19 11.12
N PHE A 139 -13.17 -11.54 12.27
CA PHE A 139 -11.92 -11.37 13.02
C PHE A 139 -12.11 -11.90 14.46
N PRO A 140 -11.12 -12.55 15.04
CA PRO A 140 -9.85 -12.98 14.41
C PRO A 140 -10.08 -14.09 13.39
N ILE A 141 -9.20 -14.17 12.37
CA ILE A 141 -9.21 -15.23 11.37
C ILE A 141 -8.90 -16.56 12.07
N LYS A 142 -9.69 -17.60 11.77
CA LYS A 142 -9.45 -18.95 12.29
C LYS A 142 -8.47 -19.69 11.40
N SER A 143 -7.59 -20.52 11.97
CA SER A 143 -6.65 -21.36 11.23
C SER A 143 -7.33 -22.23 10.17
N ASP A 144 -8.50 -22.81 10.51
CA ASP A 144 -9.27 -23.68 9.62
C ASP A 144 -9.88 -22.96 8.41
N ASP A 145 -9.89 -21.64 8.42
CA ASP A 145 -10.38 -20.82 7.30
C ASP A 145 -9.25 -20.44 6.32
N ILE A 146 -7.98 -20.70 6.68
CA ILE A 146 -6.83 -20.41 5.85
C ILE A 146 -6.67 -21.51 4.79
N LEU A 147 -6.63 -21.09 3.52
CA LEU A 147 -6.45 -21.97 2.37
C LEU A 147 -5.15 -21.60 1.62
N PRO A 148 -4.52 -22.57 0.95
CA PRO A 148 -3.47 -22.29 -0.01
C PRO A 148 -4.00 -21.37 -1.11
N LEU A 149 -3.22 -20.35 -1.47
CA LEU A 149 -3.54 -19.51 -2.63
C LEU A 149 -3.23 -20.28 -3.92
N ASP A 150 -4.22 -20.50 -4.77
CA ASP A 150 -3.98 -20.88 -6.17
C ASP A 150 -3.51 -19.65 -6.95
N LEU A 151 -2.22 -19.39 -6.86
CA LEU A 151 -1.61 -18.17 -7.40
C LEU A 151 -1.83 -18.05 -8.91
N ARG A 152 -1.78 -19.16 -9.66
CA ARG A 152 -1.99 -19.16 -11.11
C ARG A 152 -3.40 -18.71 -11.47
N GLN A 153 -4.42 -19.37 -10.90
CA GLN A 153 -5.80 -19.08 -11.25
C GLN A 153 -6.22 -17.66 -10.81
N VAL A 154 -5.78 -17.24 -9.61
CA VAL A 154 -6.06 -15.89 -9.12
C VAL A 154 -5.37 -14.84 -9.97
N TRP A 155 -4.10 -15.07 -10.38
CA TRP A 155 -3.39 -14.10 -11.21
C TRP A 155 -3.98 -13.99 -12.62
N GLU A 156 -4.37 -15.10 -13.25
CA GLU A 156 -5.10 -15.09 -14.54
C GLU A 156 -6.38 -14.25 -14.45
N ALA A 157 -7.11 -14.32 -13.34
CA ALA A 157 -8.30 -13.51 -13.12
C ALA A 157 -7.96 -12.02 -12.86
N MET A 158 -6.82 -11.71 -12.22
CA MET A 158 -6.31 -10.34 -12.10
C MET A 158 -5.93 -9.75 -13.47
N GLU A 159 -5.27 -10.53 -14.33
CA GLU A 159 -4.95 -10.14 -15.71
C GLU A 159 -6.21 -9.85 -16.52
N GLU A 160 -7.26 -10.66 -16.32
CA GLU A 160 -8.56 -10.42 -16.94
C GLU A 160 -9.20 -9.11 -16.48
N CYS A 161 -9.10 -8.77 -15.19
CA CYS A 161 -9.57 -7.47 -14.70
C CYS A 161 -8.87 -6.30 -15.40
N GLN A 162 -7.57 -6.41 -15.66
CA GLN A 162 -6.82 -5.39 -16.41
C GLN A 162 -7.24 -5.38 -17.89
N ARG A 163 -7.40 -6.54 -18.52
CA ARG A 163 -7.83 -6.66 -19.91
C ARG A 163 -9.23 -6.05 -20.14
N LEU A 164 -10.12 -6.19 -19.18
CA LEU A 164 -11.47 -5.60 -19.20
C LEU A 164 -11.47 -4.08 -18.87
N GLY A 165 -10.31 -3.48 -18.58
CA GLY A 165 -10.20 -2.06 -18.25
C GLY A 165 -10.72 -1.67 -16.85
N LEU A 166 -11.02 -2.65 -15.99
CA LEU A 166 -11.49 -2.39 -14.62
C LEU A 166 -10.36 -1.87 -13.71
N THR A 167 -9.12 -2.13 -14.09
CA THR A 167 -7.93 -1.54 -13.49
C THR A 167 -6.87 -1.27 -14.56
N LYS A 168 -6.11 -0.20 -14.40
CA LYS A 168 -5.01 0.13 -15.32
C LYS A 168 -3.77 -0.73 -15.08
N SER A 169 -3.52 -1.13 -13.84
CA SER A 169 -2.38 -1.95 -13.44
C SER A 169 -2.79 -2.98 -12.39
N ILE A 170 -2.06 -4.10 -12.36
CA ILE A 170 -2.23 -5.14 -11.35
C ILE A 170 -0.90 -5.35 -10.61
N GLY A 171 -1.01 -5.78 -9.36
CA GLY A 171 0.17 -6.02 -8.53
C GLY A 171 -0.16 -6.86 -7.31
N VAL A 172 0.77 -6.88 -6.38
CA VAL A 172 0.69 -7.71 -5.19
C VAL A 172 1.01 -6.90 -3.93
N SER A 173 0.64 -7.44 -2.78
CA SER A 173 1.02 -6.89 -1.49
C SER A 173 1.48 -8.01 -0.55
N ASN A 174 2.53 -7.74 0.23
CA ASN A 174 3.12 -8.68 1.17
C ASN A 174 3.78 -9.91 0.53
N PHE A 175 4.18 -9.83 -0.74
CA PHE A 175 4.88 -10.92 -1.41
C PHE A 175 6.37 -10.89 -1.08
N THR A 176 6.89 -12.07 -0.72
CA THR A 176 8.34 -12.30 -0.57
C THR A 176 9.00 -12.48 -1.94
N ARG A 177 10.36 -12.42 -1.99
CA ARG A 177 11.12 -12.71 -3.22
C ARG A 177 10.71 -14.04 -3.84
N LYS A 178 10.61 -15.09 -3.03
CA LYS A 178 10.19 -16.43 -3.49
C LYS A 178 8.80 -16.38 -4.16
N LYS A 179 7.83 -15.72 -3.52
CA LYS A 179 6.48 -15.59 -4.07
C LYS A 179 6.43 -14.75 -5.35
N ILE A 180 7.30 -13.76 -5.49
CA ILE A 180 7.42 -12.98 -6.73
C ILE A 180 8.02 -13.86 -7.83
N VAL A 181 9.03 -14.68 -7.56
CA VAL A 181 9.57 -15.63 -8.54
C VAL A 181 8.50 -16.60 -9.01
N GLU A 182 7.78 -17.25 -8.08
CA GLU A 182 6.65 -18.15 -8.40
C GLU A 182 5.60 -17.46 -9.28
N LEU A 183 5.32 -16.18 -9.02
CA LEU A 183 4.39 -15.39 -9.81
C LEU A 183 4.92 -15.08 -11.21
N LEU A 184 6.18 -14.65 -11.33
CA LEU A 184 6.80 -14.30 -12.61
C LEU A 184 6.90 -15.49 -13.55
N ASP A 185 7.03 -16.73 -13.02
CA ASP A 185 7.08 -17.97 -13.81
C ASP A 185 5.73 -18.30 -14.49
N ILE A 186 4.63 -17.69 -14.02
CA ILE A 186 3.28 -17.98 -14.52
C ILE A 186 2.57 -16.78 -15.13
N ALA A 187 3.01 -15.56 -14.80
CA ALA A 187 2.37 -14.32 -15.20
C ALA A 187 2.60 -14.02 -16.69
N ARG A 188 1.53 -13.67 -17.41
CA ARG A 188 1.60 -13.07 -18.75
C ARG A 188 1.80 -11.56 -18.65
N ILE A 189 1.18 -10.95 -17.65
CA ILE A 189 1.36 -9.55 -17.25
C ILE A 189 2.05 -9.58 -15.89
N PRO A 190 3.33 -9.18 -15.77
CA PRO A 190 4.02 -9.18 -14.50
C PRO A 190 3.39 -8.16 -13.53
N PRO A 191 3.53 -8.37 -12.21
CA PRO A 191 3.05 -7.42 -11.22
C PRO A 191 3.79 -6.09 -11.37
N THR A 192 3.05 -4.98 -11.44
CA THR A 192 3.62 -3.64 -11.56
C THR A 192 4.16 -3.14 -10.22
N VAL A 193 3.52 -3.52 -9.12
CA VAL A 193 3.83 -3.05 -7.75
C VAL A 193 3.85 -4.22 -6.78
N ASN A 194 4.81 -4.21 -5.85
CA ASN A 194 4.75 -4.97 -4.61
C ASN A 194 4.63 -3.99 -3.42
N ARG A 195 3.48 -3.98 -2.76
CA ARG A 195 3.21 -3.11 -1.61
C ARG A 195 3.55 -3.82 -0.32
N VAL A 196 4.54 -3.32 0.43
CA VAL A 196 5.09 -3.99 1.62
C VAL A 196 5.25 -3.05 2.81
N GLU A 197 5.31 -3.60 4.03
CA GLU A 197 5.77 -2.83 5.17
C GLU A 197 7.21 -2.38 4.92
N LEU A 198 7.43 -1.05 4.99
CA LEU A 198 8.76 -0.50 4.81
C LEU A 198 8.89 0.82 5.59
N ASN A 199 9.92 0.88 6.42
CA ASN A 199 10.27 2.03 7.25
C ASN A 199 11.73 1.89 7.73
N PRO A 200 12.34 2.89 8.39
CA PRO A 200 13.74 2.83 8.82
C PRO A 200 14.12 1.64 9.72
N VAL A 201 13.17 1.07 10.47
CA VAL A 201 13.39 -0.13 11.30
C VAL A 201 13.00 -1.44 10.61
N TRP A 202 12.52 -1.37 9.36
CA TRP A 202 12.25 -2.52 8.50
C TRP A 202 12.51 -2.16 7.03
N GLN A 203 13.80 -2.12 6.62
CA GLN A 203 14.26 -1.51 5.36
C GLN A 203 14.10 -2.38 4.13
N GLN A 204 14.01 -3.68 4.29
CA GLN A 204 13.79 -4.67 3.22
C GLN A 204 14.75 -4.53 2.00
N ASN A 205 16.02 -4.21 2.22
CA ASN A 205 16.99 -3.91 1.16
C ASN A 205 17.00 -4.99 0.06
N LYS A 206 17.17 -6.27 0.45
CA LYS A 206 17.21 -7.40 -0.51
C LYS A 206 15.93 -7.56 -1.33
N LEU A 207 14.76 -7.25 -0.75
CA LEU A 207 13.49 -7.31 -1.48
C LEU A 207 13.36 -6.14 -2.45
N ARG A 208 13.77 -4.94 -2.04
CA ARG A 208 13.73 -3.74 -2.88
C ARG A 208 14.65 -3.89 -4.10
N GLU A 209 15.91 -4.27 -3.88
CA GLU A 209 16.88 -4.57 -4.94
C GLU A 209 16.32 -5.59 -5.94
N PHE A 210 15.76 -6.69 -5.43
CA PHE A 210 15.15 -7.72 -6.27
C PHE A 210 13.94 -7.18 -7.08
N CYS A 211 13.07 -6.39 -6.45
CA CYS A 211 11.94 -5.79 -7.15
C CYS A 211 12.41 -4.83 -8.26
N GLU A 212 13.41 -4.00 -7.98
CA GLU A 212 14.01 -3.09 -8.95
C GLU A 212 14.60 -3.84 -10.14
N GLU A 213 15.39 -4.90 -9.90
CA GLU A 213 15.93 -5.77 -10.96
C GLU A 213 14.84 -6.39 -11.86
N LYS A 214 13.65 -6.63 -11.31
CA LYS A 214 12.50 -7.19 -12.03
C LYS A 214 11.56 -6.13 -12.61
N GLY A 215 11.87 -4.84 -12.45
CA GLY A 215 11.03 -3.75 -12.91
C GLY A 215 9.72 -3.63 -12.12
N ILE A 216 9.67 -4.15 -10.89
CA ILE A 216 8.51 -4.10 -9.98
C ILE A 216 8.70 -2.93 -9.03
N HIS A 217 7.80 -1.96 -9.07
CA HIS A 217 7.86 -0.84 -8.13
C HIS A 217 7.49 -1.27 -6.71
N VAL A 218 8.17 -0.72 -5.71
CA VAL A 218 7.83 -0.94 -4.30
C VAL A 218 7.02 0.24 -3.76
N THR A 219 5.91 -0.06 -3.08
CA THR A 219 5.15 0.94 -2.32
C THR A 219 5.19 0.60 -0.82
N ALA A 220 5.64 1.54 -0.02
CA ALA A 220 5.74 1.39 1.44
C ALA A 220 4.39 1.61 2.12
N TYR A 221 3.96 0.67 2.98
CA TYR A 221 2.92 0.93 3.95
C TYR A 221 3.51 0.93 5.37
N SER A 222 2.80 1.52 6.33
CA SER A 222 3.29 1.78 7.69
C SER A 222 4.67 2.49 7.73
N PRO A 223 4.85 3.57 6.95
CA PRO A 223 6.13 4.28 6.87
C PRO A 223 6.58 4.85 8.21
N LEU A 224 5.65 5.05 9.14
CA LEU A 224 5.87 5.56 10.50
C LEU A 224 5.78 4.45 11.56
N GLY A 225 6.00 3.17 11.19
CA GLY A 225 5.96 2.03 12.10
C GLY A 225 4.56 1.53 12.47
N GLY A 226 3.49 2.17 11.98
CA GLY A 226 2.09 1.79 12.23
C GLY A 226 1.62 2.00 13.67
N GLN A 227 0.34 1.67 13.96
CA GLN A 227 -0.22 1.71 15.31
C GLN A 227 0.17 0.43 16.05
N SER A 228 0.71 0.57 17.24
CA SER A 228 1.16 -0.47 18.17
C SER A 228 1.92 -1.66 17.55
N SER A 229 3.17 -1.78 17.90
CA SER A 229 3.90 -3.04 17.73
C SER A 229 3.43 -4.04 18.78
N SER A 230 3.73 -5.34 18.60
CA SER A 230 3.61 -6.35 19.65
C SER A 230 4.37 -6.00 20.95
N LEU A 231 5.24 -4.99 20.88
CA LEU A 231 6.02 -4.44 21.99
C LEU A 231 5.31 -3.28 22.73
N GLY A 232 4.09 -2.90 22.32
CA GLY A 232 3.35 -1.78 22.94
C GLY A 232 3.92 -0.39 22.67
N ARG A 233 4.93 -0.25 21.79
CA ARG A 233 5.58 1.02 21.45
C ARG A 233 5.85 1.17 19.95
N ASN A 234 6.02 2.41 19.48
CA ASN A 234 6.33 2.68 18.08
C ASN A 234 7.84 2.85 17.86
N LEU A 235 8.49 1.81 17.32
CA LEU A 235 9.94 1.77 17.15
C LEU A 235 10.48 2.84 16.18
N VAL A 236 9.69 3.33 15.24
CA VAL A 236 10.07 4.41 14.32
C VAL A 236 10.00 5.74 15.05
N LEU A 237 8.84 6.11 15.59
CA LEU A 237 8.64 7.42 16.21
C LEU A 237 9.40 7.59 17.52
N GLU A 238 9.76 6.50 18.18
CA GLU A 238 10.52 6.51 19.44
C GLU A 238 12.03 6.32 19.23
N SER A 239 12.49 6.08 17.99
CA SER A 239 13.90 5.88 17.67
C SER A 239 14.76 7.09 18.04
N GLN A 240 15.78 6.88 18.85
CA GLN A 240 16.70 7.96 19.21
C GLN A 240 17.49 8.45 17.99
N VAL A 241 17.94 7.54 17.12
CA VAL A 241 18.64 7.90 15.86
C VAL A 241 17.80 8.86 15.00
N LEU A 242 16.51 8.57 14.82
CA LEU A 242 15.64 9.44 14.03
C LEU A 242 15.31 10.76 14.74
N LYS A 243 15.24 10.77 16.07
CA LYS A 243 15.06 12.00 16.87
C LYS A 243 16.25 12.94 16.75
N ASP A 244 17.46 12.40 16.86
CA ASP A 244 18.71 13.20 16.75
C ASP A 244 18.82 13.82 15.36
N ILE A 245 18.51 13.07 14.29
CA ILE A 245 18.47 13.58 12.91
C ILE A 245 17.38 14.66 12.76
N ALA A 246 16.20 14.41 13.31
CA ALA A 246 15.06 15.35 13.25
C ALA A 246 15.41 16.68 13.91
N GLU A 247 16.00 16.65 15.11
CA GLU A 247 16.46 17.83 15.83
C GLU A 247 17.52 18.60 15.03
N ALA A 248 18.56 17.90 14.52
CA ALA A 248 19.63 18.52 13.74
C ALA A 248 19.14 19.17 12.44
N LYS A 249 18.06 18.64 11.83
CA LYS A 249 17.47 19.15 10.59
C LYS A 249 16.33 20.14 10.82
N GLY A 250 15.87 20.36 12.05
CA GLY A 250 14.67 21.16 12.34
C GLY A 250 13.41 20.56 11.71
N LYS A 251 13.32 19.21 11.67
CA LYS A 251 12.22 18.45 11.09
C LYS A 251 11.59 17.54 12.16
N THR A 252 10.46 16.93 11.85
CA THR A 252 9.87 15.91 12.74
C THR A 252 10.43 14.52 12.42
N VAL A 253 10.33 13.59 13.37
CA VAL A 253 10.69 12.18 13.16
C VAL A 253 9.86 11.57 12.01
N ALA A 254 8.59 11.98 11.88
CA ALA A 254 7.74 11.55 10.78
C ALA A 254 8.31 12.01 9.43
N GLN A 255 8.71 13.28 9.32
CA GLN A 255 9.32 13.81 8.10
C GLN A 255 10.64 13.10 7.77
N VAL A 256 11.49 12.84 8.76
CA VAL A 256 12.76 12.10 8.57
C VAL A 256 12.47 10.69 8.02
N SER A 257 11.51 9.96 8.60
CA SER A 257 11.14 8.63 8.12
C SER A 257 10.59 8.66 6.69
N LEU A 258 9.67 9.58 6.37
CA LEU A 258 9.10 9.72 5.04
C LEU A 258 10.15 10.17 4.01
N ARG A 259 11.04 11.10 4.38
CA ARG A 259 12.14 11.54 3.53
C ARG A 259 13.09 10.39 3.21
N TRP A 260 13.44 9.57 4.21
CA TRP A 260 14.29 8.40 3.99
C TRP A 260 13.66 7.44 2.98
N ILE A 261 12.35 7.14 3.07
CA ILE A 261 11.65 6.29 2.12
C ILE A 261 11.68 6.89 0.71
N TYR A 262 11.42 8.19 0.59
CA TYR A 262 11.48 8.91 -0.69
C TYR A 262 12.86 8.75 -1.36
N GLU A 263 13.94 8.91 -0.60
CA GLU A 263 15.32 8.76 -1.08
C GLU A 263 15.68 7.32 -1.48
N GLN A 264 14.87 6.34 -1.08
CA GLN A 264 15.02 4.95 -1.56
C GLN A 264 14.34 4.71 -2.93
N GLY A 265 13.75 5.72 -3.57
CA GLY A 265 13.00 5.56 -4.82
C GLY A 265 11.66 4.82 -4.66
N VAL A 266 11.12 4.78 -3.45
CA VAL A 266 9.91 4.04 -3.05
C VAL A 266 8.75 5.01 -2.89
N SER A 267 7.57 4.71 -3.45
CA SER A 267 6.35 5.43 -3.11
C SER A 267 5.83 4.97 -1.75
N MET A 268 5.05 5.81 -1.08
CA MET A 268 4.57 5.50 0.27
C MET A 268 3.13 5.94 0.48
N VAL A 269 2.43 5.21 1.35
CA VAL A 269 1.09 5.60 1.82
C VAL A 269 1.11 5.77 3.33
N VAL A 270 0.78 6.98 3.78
CA VAL A 270 0.71 7.34 5.20
C VAL A 270 -0.73 7.62 5.59
N LYS A 271 -1.17 7.12 6.76
CA LYS A 271 -2.53 7.30 7.24
C LYS A 271 -2.55 8.27 8.41
N THR A 272 -3.32 9.34 8.27
CA THR A 272 -3.71 10.24 9.36
C THR A 272 -5.07 10.87 9.05
N LEU A 273 -5.84 11.19 10.09
CA LEU A 273 -7.08 11.95 10.01
C LEU A 273 -6.92 13.38 10.57
N ASN A 274 -5.70 13.74 10.95
CA ASN A 274 -5.36 15.04 11.50
C ASN A 274 -4.80 15.93 10.39
N LYS A 275 -5.44 17.10 10.17
CA LYS A 275 -5.13 18.03 9.08
C LYS A 275 -3.68 18.54 9.13
N GLU A 276 -3.21 18.88 10.32
CA GLU A 276 -1.85 19.41 10.51
C GLU A 276 -0.80 18.36 10.12
N ARG A 277 -1.04 17.07 10.45
CA ARG A 277 -0.16 15.98 10.03
C ARG A 277 -0.26 15.66 8.54
N ILE A 278 -1.44 15.82 7.91
CA ILE A 278 -1.57 15.69 6.46
C ILE A 278 -0.66 16.73 5.78
N GLU A 279 -0.71 17.98 6.23
CA GLU A 279 0.15 19.05 5.72
C GLU A 279 1.62 18.83 6.05
N GLU A 280 1.96 18.46 7.30
CA GLU A 280 3.34 18.17 7.73
C GLU A 280 4.02 17.14 6.83
N ASN A 281 3.31 16.06 6.48
CA ASN A 281 3.83 14.98 5.66
C ASN A 281 4.17 15.44 4.22
N THR A 282 3.64 16.56 3.72
CA THR A 282 3.99 17.09 2.40
C THR A 282 5.35 17.79 2.38
N LYS A 283 5.90 18.19 3.54
CA LYS A 283 7.12 18.98 3.67
C LYS A 283 8.38 18.10 3.76
N ILE A 284 8.50 17.19 2.79
CA ILE A 284 9.61 16.21 2.71
C ILE A 284 10.42 16.30 1.42
N PHE A 285 10.07 17.18 0.49
CA PHE A 285 10.65 17.19 -0.86
C PHE A 285 11.73 18.28 -1.05
N ASP A 286 11.83 19.26 -0.17
CA ASP A 286 12.65 20.47 -0.27
C ASP A 286 13.97 20.40 0.52
N TRP A 287 14.33 19.26 1.06
CA TRP A 287 15.54 19.01 1.84
C TRP A 287 16.00 17.56 1.68
N GLU A 288 17.20 17.22 2.16
CA GLU A 288 17.76 15.86 2.04
C GLU A 288 18.47 15.40 3.33
N LEU A 289 18.62 14.09 3.45
CA LEU A 289 19.46 13.47 4.46
C LEU A 289 20.93 13.61 4.05
N SER A 290 21.83 13.83 5.01
CA SER A 290 23.27 13.73 4.74
C SER A 290 23.71 12.26 4.61
N ASP A 291 24.90 12.02 4.06
CA ASP A 291 25.45 10.67 3.99
C ASP A 291 25.65 10.05 5.38
N GLU A 292 25.99 10.87 6.38
CA GLU A 292 26.06 10.45 7.78
C GLU A 292 24.69 10.03 8.32
N ASP A 293 23.61 10.77 8.01
CA ASP A 293 22.25 10.44 8.40
C ASP A 293 21.82 9.11 7.76
N ARG A 294 22.07 8.95 6.45
CA ARG A 294 21.80 7.71 5.71
C ARG A 294 22.55 6.54 6.31
N HIS A 295 23.82 6.73 6.66
CA HIS A 295 24.62 5.71 7.31
C HIS A 295 24.06 5.32 8.68
N LYS A 296 23.74 6.29 9.56
CA LYS A 296 23.13 6.03 10.87
C LYS A 296 21.83 5.24 10.73
N ILE A 297 20.96 5.61 9.77
CA ILE A 297 19.71 4.90 9.52
C ILE A 297 19.99 3.49 9.02
N SER A 298 20.98 3.28 8.14
CA SER A 298 21.31 1.95 7.60
C SER A 298 21.77 0.95 8.67
N GLN A 299 22.33 1.45 9.79
CA GLN A 299 22.80 0.64 10.93
C GLN A 299 21.69 0.34 11.96
N MET A 300 20.49 0.88 11.78
CA MET A 300 19.39 0.64 12.74
C MET A 300 19.01 -0.83 12.82
N PRO A 301 18.76 -1.37 14.03
CA PRO A 301 18.24 -2.72 14.19
C PRO A 301 16.95 -2.93 13.39
N GLN A 302 16.90 -4.03 12.66
CA GLN A 302 15.75 -4.35 11.81
C GLN A 302 14.73 -5.17 12.56
N TYR A 303 13.48 -4.76 12.51
CA TYR A 303 12.39 -5.37 13.26
C TYR A 303 11.13 -5.50 12.42
N LYS A 304 10.82 -6.74 12.01
CA LYS A 304 9.58 -7.05 11.30
C LYS A 304 8.40 -7.02 12.26
N ARG A 305 7.38 -6.21 11.94
CA ARG A 305 6.14 -6.22 12.70
C ARG A 305 5.28 -7.41 12.29
N PHE A 306 4.76 -8.13 13.28
CA PHE A 306 3.78 -9.19 13.04
C PHE A 306 2.37 -8.60 13.02
N TYR A 307 1.64 -8.83 11.94
CA TYR A 307 0.22 -8.53 11.88
C TYR A 307 -0.56 -9.68 12.51
N ILE A 308 -1.22 -9.43 13.63
CA ILE A 308 -2.05 -10.43 14.30
C ILE A 308 -3.45 -10.35 13.70
N PHE A 309 -3.68 -11.05 12.59
CA PHE A 309 -5.02 -11.30 12.07
C PHE A 309 -5.58 -12.63 12.58
N LEU A 310 -4.76 -13.43 13.26
CA LEU A 310 -5.11 -14.76 13.74
C LEU A 310 -5.37 -14.75 15.23
N SER A 311 -6.11 -15.75 15.71
CA SER A 311 -6.27 -16.02 17.14
C SER A 311 -4.91 -16.29 17.81
N HIS A 312 -4.79 -16.02 19.10
CA HIS A 312 -3.51 -16.15 19.85
C HIS A 312 -2.83 -17.54 19.71
N GLY A 313 -3.60 -18.61 19.41
CA GLY A 313 -3.07 -19.96 19.16
C GLY A 313 -2.46 -20.16 17.77
N ASP A 314 -2.82 -19.32 16.80
CA ASP A 314 -2.48 -19.49 15.39
C ASP A 314 -1.29 -18.63 14.92
N MET A 315 -0.72 -17.82 15.82
CA MET A 315 0.43 -16.95 15.55
C MET A 315 1.66 -17.74 15.05
N PHE A 316 1.78 -19.01 15.46
CA PHE A 316 2.80 -19.95 14.96
C PHE A 316 2.62 -20.32 13.48
N LEU A 317 1.40 -20.24 12.94
CA LEU A 317 1.11 -20.63 11.56
C LEU A 317 1.58 -19.57 10.55
N ILE A 318 1.40 -18.28 10.86
CA ILE A 318 1.95 -17.19 10.00
C ILE A 318 3.48 -17.25 10.00
N LYS A 319 4.09 -17.42 11.17
CA LYS A 319 5.54 -17.59 11.27
C LYS A 319 6.03 -18.81 10.46
N LYS A 320 5.30 -19.92 10.47
CA LYS A 320 5.62 -21.14 9.72
C LYS A 320 5.40 -20.97 8.19
N ILE A 321 4.43 -20.16 7.76
CA ILE A 321 4.18 -19.81 6.35
C ILE A 321 5.29 -18.85 5.87
N GLU A 322 5.71 -17.89 6.69
CA GLU A 322 6.76 -16.94 6.38
C GLU A 322 8.16 -17.58 6.42
N ASP A 323 8.45 -18.40 7.44
CA ASP A 323 9.75 -19.11 7.55
C ASP A 323 9.97 -20.11 6.41
N LYS A 324 8.91 -20.77 5.91
CA LYS A 324 8.96 -21.58 4.69
C LYS A 324 9.18 -20.77 3.41
N ASN A 325 8.96 -19.45 3.44
CA ASN A 325 9.04 -18.55 2.29
C ASN A 325 10.28 -17.64 2.28
N ASN A 326 11.11 -17.67 3.33
CA ASN A 326 12.29 -16.79 3.48
C ASN A 326 13.63 -17.43 3.10
N TYR A 327 13.65 -18.68 2.59
CA TYR A 327 14.85 -19.34 2.08
C TYR A 327 14.77 -19.61 0.57
#